data_b0ffde52282fef089a39519bf840d967
#
_entry.id   b0ffde52282fef089a39519bf840d967
#
_cell.length_a   1.000
_cell.length_b   1.000
_cell.length_c   1.000
_cell.angle_alpha   90.00
_cell.angle_beta   90.00
_cell.angle_gamma   90.00
#
_symmetry.space_group_name_H-M   'P 1'
#
loop_
_entity.id
_entity.type
_entity.pdbx_description
1 polymer ?
#
loop_
_entity_poly.entity_id
_entity_poly.type
_entity_poly.pdbx_seq_one_letter_code
_entity_poly.pdbx_strand_id
1 'polypeptide(L)'
;MKNILFFATYPIGDKIIDGMAQRIHSIDEEFDRWHRTYIEIGLKTFIKKEHEVLDDGRIDIYRVNLFLHVIFLYHIIKKHSHIYIHSLHNYFKLYFFSLRHHNVTLDIHGTVPEEMAFAGSRFFSSLLSFSEKKLFQTASNFICVSEEMKDYYIEKYPFCSTKNFIIKPIFSQNSFSEVQPEKQLALKNELGIQEDDVVFIYSGNTQRWQNVELTIQSMIKYSVPNHFHILLTGDIKGVKKMMEAMSPEKTFRYIIRSVAPTELGIFYSIAHYGYILRDEHVLNRVAAPTKLIEYLYYGIIPIVKYERIGDSFRLGYVHVNYQDDLSLLTQRKSDKNKEIALVLSSRNSDKKISNYLQTDL
;
A
#
# COMPACT_ATOMS: atom_id res chain seq x y z
N MET A 1 -15.96 21.78 19.19
CA MET A 1 -15.53 21.02 18.02
C MET A 1 -14.77 19.80 18.52
N LYS A 2 -15.04 18.61 17.95
CA LYS A 2 -14.26 17.41 18.29
C LYS A 2 -12.82 17.59 17.83
N ASN A 3 -11.85 17.03 18.54
CA ASN A 3 -10.43 17.14 18.20
C ASN A 3 -9.77 15.76 18.15
N ILE A 4 -8.75 15.64 17.30
CA ILE A 4 -7.96 14.41 17.15
C ILE A 4 -6.48 14.77 16.97
N LEU A 5 -5.60 14.00 17.59
CA LEU A 5 -4.16 14.13 17.49
C LEU A 5 -3.60 13.03 16.57
N PHE A 6 -3.00 13.43 15.45
CA PHE A 6 -2.35 12.55 14.50
C PHE A 6 -0.83 12.52 14.72
N PHE A 7 -0.29 11.35 14.95
CA PHE A 7 1.14 11.10 14.85
C PHE A 7 1.46 10.58 13.46
N ALA A 8 1.63 11.52 12.53
CA ALA A 8 1.86 11.29 11.10
C ALA A 8 2.47 12.55 10.47
N THR A 9 3.08 12.42 9.31
CA THR A 9 3.41 13.57 8.44
C THR A 9 2.13 14.01 7.72
N TYR A 10 1.78 15.30 7.79
CA TYR A 10 0.60 15.80 7.10
C TYR A 10 0.78 15.73 5.57
N PRO A 11 -0.18 15.19 4.83
CA PRO A 11 -0.07 15.01 3.38
C PRO A 11 -0.31 16.33 2.65
N ILE A 12 0.74 16.99 2.18
CA ILE A 12 0.65 18.28 1.48
C ILE A 12 0.84 18.10 -0.04
N GLY A 13 -0.15 18.52 -0.84
CA GLY A 13 -0.06 18.80 -2.27
C GLY A 13 0.65 17.71 -3.09
N ASP A 14 1.65 18.09 -3.87
CA ASP A 14 2.39 17.20 -4.78
C ASP A 14 3.16 16.04 -4.11
N LYS A 15 3.21 16.01 -2.78
CA LYS A 15 3.84 14.92 -2.01
C LYS A 15 2.93 13.71 -1.81
N ILE A 16 1.67 13.75 -2.23
CA ILE A 16 0.73 12.63 -2.17
C ILE A 16 1.01 11.61 -3.31
N ILE A 17 2.30 11.28 -3.52
CA ILE A 17 2.72 10.39 -4.61
C ILE A 17 2.87 8.96 -4.11
N ASP A 18 3.29 8.76 -2.86
CA ASP A 18 3.46 7.43 -2.29
C ASP A 18 2.19 6.90 -1.60
N GLY A 19 2.10 5.58 -1.47
CA GLY A 19 0.93 4.91 -0.89
C GLY A 19 0.70 5.28 0.59
N MET A 20 1.74 5.69 1.34
CA MET A 20 1.58 6.12 2.73
C MET A 20 0.92 7.50 2.81
N ALA A 21 1.37 8.45 2.00
CA ALA A 21 0.78 9.78 1.94
C ALA A 21 -0.66 9.73 1.44
N GLN A 22 -0.96 8.91 0.43
CA GLN A 22 -2.33 8.66 -0.06
C GLN A 22 -3.23 8.10 1.04
N ARG A 23 -2.72 7.16 1.85
CA ARG A 23 -3.47 6.61 2.97
C ARG A 23 -3.78 7.64 4.03
N ILE A 24 -2.78 8.43 4.46
CA ILE A 24 -3.00 9.48 5.46
C ILE A 24 -4.02 10.49 4.94
N HIS A 25 -3.93 10.87 3.67
CA HIS A 25 -4.88 11.78 3.03
C HIS A 25 -6.32 11.23 3.05
N SER A 26 -6.49 9.98 2.62
CA SER A 26 -7.81 9.33 2.63
C SER A 26 -8.41 9.21 4.04
N ILE A 27 -7.58 9.07 5.07
CA ILE A 27 -8.04 9.03 6.46
C ILE A 27 -8.34 10.44 6.97
N ASP A 28 -7.51 11.43 6.62
CA ASP A 28 -7.72 12.83 7.00
C ASP A 28 -9.05 13.36 6.52
N GLU A 29 -9.46 13.05 5.29
CA GLU A 29 -10.75 13.45 4.72
C GLU A 29 -11.96 12.98 5.55
N GLU A 30 -11.84 11.88 6.28
CA GLU A 30 -12.92 11.39 7.15
C GLU A 30 -13.11 12.25 8.41
N PHE A 31 -12.13 13.08 8.73
CA PHE A 31 -12.12 13.98 9.88
C PHE A 31 -12.27 15.46 9.49
N ASP A 32 -12.81 15.76 8.31
CA ASP A 32 -12.98 17.11 7.77
C ASP A 32 -13.72 18.08 8.73
N ARG A 33 -14.64 17.54 9.55
CA ARG A 33 -15.42 18.28 10.55
C ARG A 33 -14.77 18.37 11.93
N TRP A 34 -13.56 17.78 12.11
CA TRP A 34 -12.85 17.80 13.37
C TRP A 34 -11.69 18.79 13.32
N HIS A 35 -11.30 19.29 14.49
CA HIS A 35 -10.03 19.97 14.62
C HIS A 35 -8.91 18.92 14.63
N ARG A 36 -7.98 19.00 13.69
CA ARG A 36 -6.92 18.01 13.45
C ARG A 36 -5.57 18.58 13.85
N THR A 37 -4.88 17.94 14.76
CA THR A 37 -3.52 18.31 15.16
C THR A 37 -2.55 17.25 14.68
N TYR A 38 -1.62 17.61 13.82
CA TYR A 38 -0.56 16.73 13.31
C TYR A 38 0.74 16.96 14.03
N ILE A 39 1.39 15.87 14.44
CA ILE A 39 2.72 15.89 15.06
C ILE A 39 3.67 15.04 14.24
N GLU A 40 4.67 15.69 13.65
CA GLU A 40 5.81 15.05 13.03
C GLU A 40 7.00 15.10 13.98
N ILE A 41 7.48 13.92 14.42
CA ILE A 41 8.57 13.80 15.40
C ILE A 41 9.86 13.42 14.70
N GLY A 42 10.87 14.29 14.79
CA GLY A 42 12.24 14.00 14.38
C GLY A 42 13.13 13.60 15.57
N LEU A 43 14.12 12.73 15.33
CA LEU A 43 15.15 12.39 16.33
C LEU A 43 16.35 13.33 16.24
N LYS A 44 16.72 13.73 15.01
CA LYS A 44 17.87 14.60 14.70
C LYS A 44 17.48 15.88 13.98
N THR A 45 16.22 15.97 13.54
CA THR A 45 15.63 17.11 12.83
C THR A 45 14.78 17.95 13.78
N PHE A 46 14.27 19.09 13.31
CA PHE A 46 13.35 19.98 14.03
C PHE A 46 13.92 20.48 15.36
N ILE A 47 15.17 20.98 15.37
CA ILE A 47 15.81 21.56 16.56
C ILE A 47 14.96 22.71 17.11
N LYS A 48 14.40 23.54 16.24
CA LYS A 48 13.35 24.50 16.58
C LYS A 48 11.98 23.86 16.33
N LYS A 49 11.04 24.12 17.25
CA LYS A 49 9.64 23.73 17.05
C LYS A 49 9.06 24.57 15.92
N GLU A 50 8.52 23.91 14.93
CA GLU A 50 7.77 24.55 13.83
C GLU A 50 6.26 24.38 14.10
N HIS A 51 5.48 25.39 13.74
CA HIS A 51 4.02 25.36 13.82
C HIS A 51 3.44 26.01 12.56
N GLU A 52 2.56 25.33 11.91
CA GLU A 52 1.85 25.76 10.71
C GLU A 52 0.35 25.54 10.92
N VAL A 53 -0.48 26.48 10.49
CA VAL A 53 -1.92 26.42 10.60
C VAL A 53 -2.53 26.45 9.21
N LEU A 54 -3.41 25.49 8.90
CA LEU A 54 -4.08 25.36 7.62
C LEU A 54 -5.60 25.31 7.81
N ASP A 55 -6.34 25.39 6.70
CA ASP A 55 -7.78 25.17 6.63
C ASP A 55 -8.54 26.08 7.64
N ASP A 56 -8.27 27.40 7.58
CA ASP A 56 -8.88 28.44 8.45
C ASP A 56 -8.84 28.10 9.96
N GLY A 57 -7.72 27.50 10.40
CA GLY A 57 -7.51 27.16 11.81
C GLY A 57 -8.06 25.79 12.22
N ARG A 58 -8.49 24.95 11.28
CA ARG A 58 -8.96 23.59 11.58
C ARG A 58 -7.84 22.55 11.62
N ILE A 59 -6.66 22.88 11.09
CA ILE A 59 -5.50 21.98 11.05
C ILE A 59 -4.29 22.68 11.64
N ASP A 60 -3.77 22.12 12.73
CA ASP A 60 -2.48 22.48 13.31
C ASP A 60 -1.42 21.44 12.95
N ILE A 61 -0.28 21.87 12.43
CA ILE A 61 0.85 20.99 12.11
C ILE A 61 2.05 21.41 12.94
N TYR A 62 2.54 20.52 13.77
CA TYR A 62 3.76 20.73 14.56
C TYR A 62 4.86 19.78 14.09
N ARG A 63 6.06 20.33 13.84
CA ARG A 63 7.28 19.56 13.62
C ARG A 63 8.19 19.77 14.82
N VAL A 64 8.54 18.67 15.49
CA VAL A 64 9.19 18.72 16.81
C VAL A 64 10.32 17.70 16.93
N ASN A 65 11.34 18.03 17.72
CA ASN A 65 12.38 17.10 18.11
C ASN A 65 11.95 16.32 19.35
N LEU A 66 12.15 15.00 19.33
CA LEU A 66 11.73 14.13 20.43
C LEU A 66 12.33 14.53 21.79
N PHE A 67 13.61 14.89 21.82
CA PHE A 67 14.35 15.16 23.05
C PHE A 67 14.21 16.60 23.52
N LEU A 68 14.18 17.55 22.59
CA LEU A 68 14.15 18.99 22.92
C LEU A 68 12.75 19.49 23.27
N HIS A 69 11.70 18.83 22.75
CA HIS A 69 10.31 19.28 22.94
C HIS A 69 9.46 18.28 23.74
N VAL A 70 10.09 17.50 24.62
CA VAL A 70 9.41 16.46 25.41
C VAL A 70 8.27 17.01 26.26
N ILE A 71 8.45 18.20 26.86
CA ILE A 71 7.42 18.86 27.67
C ILE A 71 6.23 19.27 26.80
N PHE A 72 6.48 19.82 25.62
CA PHE A 72 5.43 20.16 24.66
C PHE A 72 4.66 18.90 24.24
N LEU A 73 5.37 17.82 23.88
CA LEU A 73 4.75 16.55 23.53
C LEU A 73 3.87 16.00 24.65
N TYR A 74 4.34 16.04 25.89
CA TYR A 74 3.54 15.62 27.04
C TYR A 74 2.25 16.42 27.17
N HIS A 75 2.31 17.76 27.06
CA HIS A 75 1.14 18.61 27.20
C HIS A 75 0.14 18.42 26.05
N ILE A 76 0.62 18.31 24.82
CA ILE A 76 -0.25 18.17 23.67
C ILE A 76 -0.94 16.79 23.65
N ILE A 77 -0.23 15.72 24.03
CA ILE A 77 -0.83 14.39 24.22
C ILE A 77 -1.95 14.48 25.27
N LYS A 78 -1.67 15.04 26.44
CA LYS A 78 -2.63 15.13 27.54
C LYS A 78 -3.89 15.93 27.18
N LYS A 79 -3.80 16.87 26.25
CA LYS A 79 -4.92 17.72 25.82
C LYS A 79 -5.93 16.99 24.92
N HIS A 80 -5.54 15.89 24.26
CA HIS A 80 -6.36 15.19 23.28
C HIS A 80 -6.86 13.85 23.82
N SER A 81 -8.16 13.60 23.73
CA SER A 81 -8.77 12.31 24.09
C SER A 81 -8.59 11.25 23.02
N HIS A 82 -8.60 11.65 21.74
CA HIS A 82 -8.43 10.77 20.59
C HIS A 82 -7.04 10.93 19.98
N ILE A 83 -6.33 9.81 19.84
CA ILE A 83 -4.98 9.75 19.27
C ILE A 83 -4.96 8.75 18.13
N TYR A 84 -4.57 9.21 16.96
CA TYR A 84 -4.32 8.37 15.80
C TYR A 84 -2.81 8.22 15.58
N ILE A 85 -2.35 6.99 15.48
CA ILE A 85 -0.93 6.66 15.25
C ILE A 85 -0.81 5.98 13.90
N HIS A 86 -0.16 6.65 12.96
CA HIS A 86 0.13 6.11 11.66
C HIS A 86 1.42 5.28 11.71
N SER A 87 1.29 3.97 11.69
CA SER A 87 2.40 3.01 11.74
C SER A 87 3.10 2.88 13.11
N LEU A 88 3.64 1.69 13.35
CA LEU A 88 4.47 1.37 14.51
C LEU A 88 5.72 2.27 14.60
N HIS A 89 6.27 2.73 13.48
CA HIS A 89 7.43 3.63 13.46
C HIS A 89 7.18 4.93 14.24
N ASN A 90 5.98 5.50 14.14
CA ASN A 90 5.64 6.70 14.90
C ASN A 90 5.41 6.38 16.39
N TYR A 91 4.83 5.23 16.71
CA TYR A 91 4.69 4.82 18.11
C TYR A 91 6.04 4.59 18.80
N PHE A 92 7.03 4.04 18.10
CA PHE A 92 8.36 3.83 18.67
C PHE A 92 8.95 5.11 19.25
N LYS A 93 8.71 6.26 18.60
CA LYS A 93 9.11 7.58 19.10
C LYS A 93 8.32 8.01 20.35
N LEU A 94 7.12 7.46 20.53
CA LEU A 94 6.23 7.74 21.66
C LEU A 94 6.33 6.74 22.80
N TYR A 95 7.24 5.77 22.70
CA TYR A 95 7.30 4.63 23.59
C TYR A 95 7.33 5.00 25.10
N PHE A 96 7.94 6.12 25.47
CA PHE A 96 8.05 6.60 26.85
C PHE A 96 6.85 7.43 27.33
N PHE A 97 5.93 7.79 26.43
CA PHE A 97 4.72 8.51 26.81
C PHE A 97 3.60 7.54 27.21
N SER A 98 2.88 7.86 28.28
CA SER A 98 1.71 7.07 28.69
C SER A 98 0.49 7.46 27.84
N LEU A 99 -0.07 6.50 27.10
CA LEU A 99 -1.27 6.68 26.28
C LEU A 99 -2.50 5.96 26.86
N ARG A 100 -2.42 5.43 28.09
CA ARG A 100 -3.45 4.53 28.67
C ARG A 100 -4.83 5.18 28.88
N HIS A 101 -4.88 6.50 28.99
CA HIS A 101 -6.12 7.24 29.24
C HIS A 101 -6.67 7.91 27.99
N HIS A 102 -6.21 7.47 26.81
CA HIS A 102 -6.61 8.01 25.53
C HIS A 102 -7.28 6.93 24.70
N ASN A 103 -8.22 7.32 23.84
CA ASN A 103 -8.74 6.46 22.80
C ASN A 103 -7.72 6.41 21.65
N VAL A 104 -6.89 5.35 21.65
CA VAL A 104 -5.79 5.20 20.70
C VAL A 104 -6.22 4.34 19.54
N THR A 105 -6.10 4.88 18.34
CA THR A 105 -6.27 4.17 17.07
C THR A 105 -4.92 3.95 16.42
N LEU A 106 -4.57 2.70 16.16
CA LEU A 106 -3.38 2.32 15.40
C LEU A 106 -3.74 1.97 13.97
N ASP A 107 -3.11 2.65 13.02
CA ASP A 107 -3.20 2.32 11.59
C ASP A 107 -2.06 1.38 11.19
N ILE A 108 -2.41 0.15 10.81
CA ILE A 108 -1.47 -0.92 10.47
C ILE A 108 -1.57 -1.18 8.97
N HIS A 109 -0.50 -0.88 8.24
CA HIS A 109 -0.43 -1.14 6.80
C HIS A 109 0.80 -1.95 6.39
N GLY A 110 1.54 -2.46 7.38
CA GLY A 110 2.68 -3.37 7.23
C GLY A 110 3.02 -4.05 8.55
N THR A 111 3.72 -5.16 8.49
CA THR A 111 4.22 -5.90 9.65
C THR A 111 5.66 -5.46 9.93
N VAL A 112 5.81 -4.28 10.56
CA VAL A 112 7.09 -3.57 10.67
C VAL A 112 8.24 -4.40 11.28
N PRO A 113 8.04 -5.18 12.36
CA PRO A 113 9.10 -6.03 12.88
C PRO A 113 9.55 -7.11 11.89
N GLU A 114 8.61 -7.73 11.18
CA GLU A 114 8.87 -8.75 10.17
C GLU A 114 9.55 -8.17 8.94
N GLU A 115 9.20 -6.94 8.53
CA GLU A 115 9.87 -6.19 7.47
C GLU A 115 11.34 -5.93 7.81
N MET A 116 11.62 -5.51 9.05
CA MET A 116 12.99 -5.29 9.51
C MET A 116 13.78 -6.59 9.58
N ALA A 117 13.15 -7.70 10.00
CA ALA A 117 13.78 -9.02 9.98
C ALA A 117 14.10 -9.47 8.54
N PHE A 118 13.17 -9.29 7.62
CA PHE A 118 13.35 -9.59 6.19
C PHE A 118 14.46 -8.75 5.56
N ALA A 119 14.59 -7.49 5.97
CA ALA A 119 15.69 -6.62 5.58
C ALA A 119 17.04 -6.96 6.22
N GLY A 120 17.12 -8.01 7.08
CA GLY A 120 18.33 -8.48 7.73
C GLY A 120 18.65 -7.85 9.09
N SER A 121 17.80 -6.95 9.59
CA SER A 121 18.03 -6.24 10.86
C SER A 121 17.30 -6.90 12.04
N ARG A 122 17.81 -8.06 12.50
CA ARG A 122 17.17 -8.84 13.59
C ARG A 122 17.11 -8.09 14.92
N PHE A 123 18.12 -7.30 15.26
CA PHE A 123 18.15 -6.52 16.51
C PHE A 123 17.01 -5.48 16.53
N PHE A 124 16.88 -4.68 15.46
CA PHE A 124 15.79 -3.71 15.36
C PHE A 124 14.41 -4.38 15.27
N SER A 125 14.29 -5.51 14.61
CA SER A 125 13.07 -6.31 14.59
C SER A 125 12.61 -6.68 16.01
N SER A 126 13.52 -7.19 16.86
CA SER A 126 13.19 -7.55 18.25
C SER A 126 12.75 -6.34 19.07
N LEU A 127 13.45 -5.22 18.92
CA LEU A 127 13.11 -3.97 19.62
C LEU A 127 11.73 -3.44 19.20
N LEU A 128 11.43 -3.50 17.90
CA LEU A 128 10.14 -3.10 17.36
C LEU A 128 9.02 -4.05 17.78
N SER A 129 9.28 -5.37 17.85
CA SER A 129 8.31 -6.35 18.34
C SER A 129 7.89 -6.09 19.80
N PHE A 130 8.85 -5.69 20.62
CA PHE A 130 8.55 -5.31 22.02
C PHE A 130 7.67 -4.04 22.08
N SER A 131 7.98 -3.04 21.26
CA SER A 131 7.20 -1.81 21.14
C SER A 131 5.81 -2.08 20.57
N GLU A 132 5.71 -2.95 19.58
CA GLU A 132 4.46 -3.39 18.97
C GLU A 132 3.54 -4.03 20.00
N LYS A 133 4.03 -4.99 20.79
CA LYS A 133 3.25 -5.64 21.85
C LYS A 133 2.66 -4.62 22.83
N LYS A 134 3.47 -3.65 23.29
CA LYS A 134 3.00 -2.59 24.18
C LYS A 134 1.94 -1.71 23.53
N LEU A 135 2.11 -1.36 22.25
CA LEU A 135 1.13 -0.58 21.51
C LEU A 135 -0.18 -1.35 21.35
N PHE A 136 -0.13 -2.64 21.03
CA PHE A 136 -1.31 -3.49 20.92
C PHE A 136 -2.04 -3.65 22.27
N GLN A 137 -1.34 -3.62 23.40
CA GLN A 137 -1.97 -3.57 24.72
C GLN A 137 -2.68 -2.24 24.98
N THR A 138 -2.13 -1.14 24.48
CA THR A 138 -2.60 0.23 24.76
C THR A 138 -3.71 0.67 23.81
N ALA A 139 -3.60 0.36 22.52
CA ALA A 139 -4.56 0.79 21.50
C ALA A 139 -5.93 0.13 21.70
N SER A 140 -6.98 0.92 21.49
CA SER A 140 -8.39 0.49 21.55
C SER A 140 -8.90 0.05 20.19
N ASN A 141 -8.44 0.72 19.12
CA ASN A 141 -8.89 0.50 17.76
C ASN A 141 -7.70 0.22 16.85
N PHE A 142 -7.91 -0.66 15.88
CA PHE A 142 -6.92 -1.02 14.86
C PHE A 142 -7.52 -0.86 13.48
N ILE A 143 -6.78 -0.24 12.58
CA ILE A 143 -7.11 -0.18 11.16
C ILE A 143 -6.13 -1.10 10.45
N CYS A 144 -6.63 -2.11 9.76
CA CYS A 144 -5.85 -3.07 9.00
C CYS A 144 -6.16 -2.95 7.51
N VAL A 145 -5.19 -3.29 6.67
CA VAL A 145 -5.37 -3.26 5.21
C VAL A 145 -6.13 -4.49 4.68
N SER A 146 -6.21 -5.57 5.47
CA SER A 146 -6.85 -6.83 5.09
C SER A 146 -7.37 -7.60 6.31
N GLU A 147 -8.33 -8.49 6.12
CA GLU A 147 -8.76 -9.47 7.14
C GLU A 147 -7.61 -10.42 7.50
N GLU A 148 -6.77 -10.80 6.52
CA GLU A 148 -5.57 -11.61 6.77
C GLU A 148 -4.61 -10.93 7.76
N MET A 149 -4.45 -9.60 7.67
CA MET A 149 -3.64 -8.84 8.62
C MET A 149 -4.25 -8.83 10.02
N LYS A 150 -5.56 -8.62 10.12
CA LYS A 150 -6.28 -8.70 11.40
C LYS A 150 -6.09 -10.07 12.05
N ASP A 151 -6.32 -11.16 11.31
CA ASP A 151 -6.20 -12.53 11.83
C ASP A 151 -4.77 -12.83 12.27
N TYR A 152 -3.78 -12.41 11.49
CA TYR A 152 -2.38 -12.51 11.86
C TYR A 152 -2.09 -11.83 13.20
N TYR A 153 -2.59 -10.62 13.43
CA TYR A 153 -2.35 -9.92 14.69
C TYR A 153 -3.16 -10.48 15.87
N ILE A 154 -4.34 -11.03 15.63
CA ILE A 154 -5.10 -11.75 16.68
C ILE A 154 -4.37 -13.05 17.07
N GLU A 155 -3.79 -13.78 16.10
CA GLU A 155 -2.96 -14.96 16.36
C GLU A 155 -1.69 -14.58 17.14
N LYS A 156 -1.00 -13.53 16.70
CA LYS A 156 0.23 -13.02 17.34
C LYS A 156 -0.01 -12.46 18.74
N TYR A 157 -1.17 -11.80 18.94
CA TYR A 157 -1.58 -11.13 20.19
C TYR A 157 -3.03 -11.48 20.56
N PRO A 158 -3.31 -12.68 21.13
CA PRO A 158 -4.68 -13.12 21.42
C PRO A 158 -5.50 -12.18 22.29
N PHE A 159 -4.85 -11.38 23.15
CA PHE A 159 -5.53 -10.36 23.97
C PHE A 159 -6.20 -9.23 23.17
N CYS A 160 -5.93 -9.15 21.85
CA CYS A 160 -6.56 -8.16 20.96
C CYS A 160 -7.89 -8.65 20.36
N SER A 161 -8.27 -9.91 20.57
CA SER A 161 -9.46 -10.52 19.92
C SER A 161 -10.78 -9.80 20.24
N THR A 162 -10.84 -9.12 21.39
CA THR A 162 -12.01 -8.34 21.83
C THR A 162 -11.95 -6.86 21.47
N LYS A 163 -10.88 -6.41 20.79
CA LYS A 163 -10.70 -5.02 20.41
C LYS A 163 -11.30 -4.73 19.02
N ASN A 164 -11.50 -3.46 18.72
CA ASN A 164 -12.06 -3.04 17.44
C ASN A 164 -11.05 -3.15 16.32
N PHE A 165 -11.38 -3.90 15.26
CA PHE A 165 -10.62 -3.96 14.01
C PHE A 165 -11.47 -3.45 12.85
N ILE A 166 -10.95 -2.47 12.12
CA ILE A 166 -11.56 -1.88 10.94
C ILE A 166 -10.69 -2.28 9.74
N ILE A 167 -11.29 -2.94 8.75
CA ILE A 167 -10.57 -3.29 7.53
C ILE A 167 -10.74 -2.17 6.52
N LYS A 168 -9.63 -1.56 6.14
CA LYS A 168 -9.58 -0.46 5.19
C LYS A 168 -8.40 -0.66 4.25
N PRO A 169 -8.60 -1.30 3.09
CA PRO A 169 -7.57 -1.46 2.07
C PRO A 169 -7.05 -0.11 1.59
N ILE A 170 -5.81 -0.09 1.10
CA ILE A 170 -5.24 1.09 0.45
C ILE A 170 -5.45 0.94 -1.05
N PHE A 171 -6.14 1.86 -1.69
CA PHE A 171 -6.15 2.01 -3.13
C PHE A 171 -6.53 3.44 -3.52
N SER A 172 -6.04 3.89 -4.64
CA SER A 172 -6.40 5.18 -5.20
C SER A 172 -7.71 5.05 -5.98
N GLN A 173 -8.75 5.77 -5.58
CA GLN A 173 -9.99 5.80 -6.36
C GLN A 173 -9.77 6.31 -7.79
N ASN A 174 -8.74 7.14 -8.01
CA ASN A 174 -8.38 7.65 -9.32
C ASN A 174 -7.82 6.58 -10.28
N SER A 175 -7.41 5.42 -9.75
CA SER A 175 -6.95 4.28 -10.56
C SER A 175 -8.09 3.47 -11.16
N PHE A 176 -9.34 3.70 -10.72
CA PHE A 176 -10.53 2.96 -11.14
C PHE A 176 -11.40 3.83 -12.05
N SER A 177 -11.09 3.82 -13.34
CA SER A 177 -11.88 4.50 -14.34
C SER A 177 -12.10 3.61 -15.56
N GLU A 178 -13.31 3.64 -16.10
CA GLU A 178 -13.55 3.04 -17.40
C GLU A 178 -12.75 3.78 -18.46
N VAL A 179 -12.05 3.03 -19.29
CA VAL A 179 -11.25 3.56 -20.39
C VAL A 179 -12.04 3.38 -21.68
N GLN A 180 -12.24 4.45 -22.41
CA GLN A 180 -12.95 4.45 -23.69
C GLN A 180 -12.22 3.55 -24.70
N PRO A 181 -12.96 2.73 -25.50
CA PRO A 181 -12.36 1.81 -26.49
C PRO A 181 -11.43 2.51 -27.47
N GLU A 182 -11.75 3.73 -27.88
CA GLU A 182 -10.95 4.52 -28.81
C GLU A 182 -9.56 4.83 -28.26
N LYS A 183 -9.48 5.13 -26.95
CA LYS A 183 -8.20 5.37 -26.26
C LYS A 183 -7.38 4.08 -26.16
N GLN A 184 -8.04 2.94 -25.90
CA GLN A 184 -7.37 1.64 -25.88
C GLN A 184 -6.76 1.30 -27.25
N LEU A 185 -7.54 1.51 -28.31
CA LEU A 185 -7.09 1.28 -29.68
C LEU A 185 -5.94 2.22 -30.07
N ALA A 186 -6.05 3.50 -29.73
CA ALA A 186 -4.99 4.47 -29.96
C ALA A 186 -3.68 4.07 -29.28
N LEU A 187 -3.73 3.63 -28.01
CA LEU A 187 -2.55 3.15 -27.29
C LEU A 187 -1.98 1.87 -27.91
N LYS A 188 -2.81 0.90 -28.29
CA LYS A 188 -2.36 -0.32 -28.98
C LYS A 188 -1.62 0.02 -30.28
N ASN A 189 -2.17 0.94 -31.09
CA ASN A 189 -1.54 1.39 -32.34
C ASN A 189 -0.21 2.11 -32.07
N GLU A 190 -0.16 3.02 -31.08
CA GLU A 190 1.07 3.72 -30.69
C GLU A 190 2.18 2.74 -30.29
N LEU A 191 1.83 1.67 -29.58
CA LEU A 191 2.76 0.67 -29.09
C LEU A 191 3.10 -0.42 -30.11
N GLY A 192 2.42 -0.45 -31.25
CA GLY A 192 2.56 -1.50 -32.26
C GLY A 192 2.04 -2.88 -31.81
N ILE A 193 1.04 -2.88 -30.90
CA ILE A 193 0.39 -4.11 -30.42
C ILE A 193 -0.59 -4.60 -31.48
N GLN A 194 -0.43 -5.84 -31.92
CA GLN A 194 -1.28 -6.48 -32.91
C GLN A 194 -2.58 -6.99 -32.29
N GLU A 195 -3.57 -7.31 -33.11
CA GLU A 195 -4.89 -7.75 -32.66
C GLU A 195 -4.84 -9.08 -31.88
N ASP A 196 -3.95 -10.00 -32.27
CA ASP A 196 -3.75 -11.32 -31.67
C ASP A 196 -2.71 -11.34 -30.53
N ASP A 197 -2.10 -10.19 -30.21
CA ASP A 197 -1.09 -10.13 -29.15
C ASP A 197 -1.67 -10.38 -27.77
N VAL A 198 -1.01 -11.25 -27.02
CA VAL A 198 -1.23 -11.41 -25.57
C VAL A 198 -0.38 -10.38 -24.82
N VAL A 199 -1.02 -9.45 -24.15
CA VAL A 199 -0.36 -8.34 -23.47
C VAL A 199 -0.12 -8.66 -22.00
N PHE A 200 1.14 -8.62 -21.59
CA PHE A 200 1.61 -8.80 -20.23
C PHE A 200 2.05 -7.47 -19.62
N ILE A 201 1.78 -7.23 -18.36
CA ILE A 201 2.16 -6.00 -17.69
C ILE A 201 2.88 -6.24 -16.37
N TYR A 202 3.89 -5.45 -16.12
CA TYR A 202 4.45 -5.19 -14.79
C TYR A 202 4.33 -3.69 -14.50
N SER A 203 3.84 -3.31 -13.33
CA SER A 203 3.86 -1.94 -12.84
C SER A 203 4.42 -1.89 -11.43
N GLY A 204 5.32 -0.94 -11.14
CA GLY A 204 5.86 -0.74 -9.81
C GLY A 204 7.33 -0.37 -9.77
N ASN A 205 7.85 -0.28 -8.54
CA ASN A 205 9.26 0.01 -8.29
C ASN A 205 10.15 -1.26 -8.35
N THR A 206 11.46 -1.07 -8.19
CA THR A 206 12.47 -2.13 -8.23
C THR A 206 12.88 -2.63 -6.84
N GLN A 207 12.04 -2.42 -5.83
CA GLN A 207 12.32 -2.91 -4.48
C GLN A 207 12.41 -4.44 -4.43
N ARG A 208 13.27 -4.97 -3.56
CA ARG A 208 13.60 -6.39 -3.47
C ARG A 208 12.40 -7.34 -3.45
N TRP A 209 11.35 -7.00 -2.71
CA TRP A 209 10.15 -7.84 -2.60
C TRP A 209 9.25 -7.84 -3.85
N GLN A 210 9.55 -7.00 -4.85
CA GLN A 210 8.84 -6.99 -6.14
C GLN A 210 9.37 -8.03 -7.11
N ASN A 211 10.58 -8.59 -6.86
CA ASN A 211 11.22 -9.62 -7.70
C ASN A 211 11.23 -9.26 -9.19
N VAL A 212 11.62 -8.01 -9.52
CA VAL A 212 11.65 -7.52 -10.92
C VAL A 212 12.57 -8.35 -11.78
N GLU A 213 13.69 -8.80 -11.23
CA GLU A 213 14.64 -9.67 -11.92
C GLU A 213 13.98 -10.98 -12.35
N LEU A 214 13.25 -11.65 -11.44
CA LEU A 214 12.50 -12.86 -11.75
C LEU A 214 11.39 -12.59 -12.77
N THR A 215 10.77 -11.42 -12.73
CA THR A 215 9.77 -10.99 -13.74
C THR A 215 10.40 -10.93 -15.12
N ILE A 216 11.56 -10.29 -15.26
CA ILE A 216 12.29 -10.20 -16.53
C ILE A 216 12.71 -11.59 -17.02
N GLN A 217 13.24 -12.44 -16.14
CA GLN A 217 13.59 -13.83 -16.47
C GLN A 217 12.38 -14.62 -17.01
N SER A 218 11.22 -14.46 -16.36
CA SER A 218 9.97 -15.08 -16.79
C SER A 218 9.53 -14.58 -18.19
N MET A 219 9.59 -13.26 -18.42
CA MET A 219 9.29 -12.66 -19.73
C MET A 219 10.19 -13.23 -20.83
N ILE A 220 11.50 -13.28 -20.59
CA ILE A 220 12.47 -13.79 -21.57
C ILE A 220 12.24 -15.29 -21.83
N LYS A 221 12.00 -16.06 -20.77
CA LYS A 221 11.85 -17.53 -20.87
C LYS A 221 10.65 -17.94 -21.71
N TYR A 222 9.51 -17.28 -21.51
CA TYR A 222 8.22 -17.69 -22.04
C TYR A 222 7.71 -16.82 -23.20
N SER A 223 8.49 -15.84 -23.68
CA SER A 223 8.06 -14.99 -24.76
C SER A 223 7.99 -15.75 -26.08
N VAL A 224 6.89 -15.54 -26.82
CA VAL A 224 6.63 -16.00 -28.16
C VAL A 224 6.24 -14.81 -29.05
N PRO A 225 6.23 -14.93 -30.41
CA PRO A 225 6.06 -13.79 -31.31
C PRO A 225 4.83 -12.91 -31.06
N ASN A 226 3.72 -13.51 -30.60
CA ASN A 226 2.48 -12.81 -30.26
C ASN A 226 2.39 -12.38 -28.80
N HIS A 227 3.51 -12.33 -28.05
CA HIS A 227 3.56 -11.75 -26.72
C HIS A 227 4.09 -10.33 -26.76
N PHE A 228 3.42 -9.43 -26.05
CA PHE A 228 3.85 -8.05 -25.87
C PHE A 228 3.96 -7.72 -24.38
N HIS A 229 5.11 -7.22 -23.94
CA HIS A 229 5.38 -6.97 -22.53
C HIS A 229 5.49 -5.46 -22.24
N ILE A 230 4.74 -5.00 -21.24
CA ILE A 230 4.72 -3.62 -20.76
C ILE A 230 5.35 -3.57 -19.37
N LEU A 231 6.44 -2.82 -19.20
CA LEU A 231 7.07 -2.58 -17.90
C LEU A 231 6.92 -1.09 -17.53
N LEU A 232 6.08 -0.83 -16.55
CA LEU A 232 5.86 0.53 -16.02
C LEU A 232 6.64 0.69 -14.71
N THR A 233 7.65 1.55 -14.71
CA THR A 233 8.54 1.77 -13.56
C THR A 233 9.14 3.16 -13.55
N GLY A 234 9.41 3.69 -12.35
CA GLY A 234 10.20 4.92 -12.19
C GLY A 234 11.70 4.72 -12.44
N ASP A 235 12.20 3.48 -12.32
CA ASP A 235 13.61 3.14 -12.54
C ASP A 235 13.84 2.51 -13.92
N ILE A 236 13.59 3.30 -14.96
CA ILE A 236 13.79 2.87 -16.36
C ILE A 236 15.23 2.41 -16.62
N LYS A 237 16.22 3.15 -16.09
CA LYS A 237 17.64 2.85 -16.34
C LYS A 237 18.06 1.53 -15.72
N GLY A 238 17.66 1.29 -14.46
CA GLY A 238 17.95 0.03 -13.76
C GLY A 238 17.33 -1.16 -14.45
N VAL A 239 16.05 -1.06 -14.83
CA VAL A 239 15.33 -2.15 -15.53
C VAL A 239 15.93 -2.43 -16.93
N LYS A 240 16.29 -1.40 -17.69
CA LYS A 240 16.99 -1.59 -18.99
C LYS A 240 18.31 -2.33 -18.80
N LYS A 241 19.13 -1.93 -17.81
CA LYS A 241 20.40 -2.60 -17.51
C LYS A 241 20.20 -4.06 -17.11
N MET A 242 19.16 -4.38 -16.35
CA MET A 242 18.81 -5.77 -16.00
C MET A 242 18.43 -6.57 -17.26
N MET A 243 17.60 -6.00 -18.14
CA MET A 243 17.19 -6.62 -19.40
C MET A 243 18.40 -6.95 -20.29
N GLU A 244 19.28 -5.98 -20.53
CA GLU A 244 20.50 -6.14 -21.34
C GLU A 244 21.43 -7.21 -20.79
N ALA A 245 21.58 -7.27 -19.46
CA ALA A 245 22.42 -8.28 -18.79
C ALA A 245 21.87 -9.71 -18.94
N MET A 246 20.52 -9.87 -18.99
CA MET A 246 19.88 -11.20 -19.01
C MET A 246 19.61 -11.72 -20.42
N SER A 247 19.48 -10.85 -21.40
CA SER A 247 19.13 -11.26 -22.76
C SER A 247 19.88 -10.43 -23.82
N PRO A 248 21.20 -10.60 -23.93
CA PRO A 248 21.99 -9.85 -24.91
C PRO A 248 21.61 -10.16 -26.37
N GLU A 249 20.99 -11.32 -26.64
CA GLU A 249 20.70 -11.80 -28.02
C GLU A 249 19.21 -12.10 -28.28
N LYS A 250 18.34 -12.12 -27.28
CA LYS A 250 16.90 -12.42 -27.49
C LYS A 250 16.12 -11.15 -27.81
N THR A 251 15.59 -11.10 -29.00
CA THR A 251 14.58 -10.12 -29.39
C THR A 251 13.19 -10.62 -28.96
N PHE A 252 12.57 -9.97 -28.01
CA PHE A 252 11.14 -10.10 -27.70
C PHE A 252 10.49 -8.72 -27.65
N ARG A 253 9.19 -8.65 -27.82
CA ARG A 253 8.47 -7.38 -27.95
C ARG A 253 8.15 -6.80 -26.59
N TYR A 254 8.76 -5.66 -26.25
CA TYR A 254 8.51 -5.00 -24.96
C TYR A 254 8.68 -3.48 -25.03
N ILE A 255 8.09 -2.82 -24.06
CA ILE A 255 8.35 -1.40 -23.73
C ILE A 255 8.69 -1.24 -22.26
N ILE A 256 9.48 -0.21 -21.95
CA ILE A 256 9.73 0.26 -20.57
C ILE A 256 9.39 1.74 -20.52
N ARG A 257 8.43 2.11 -19.68
CA ARG A 257 7.99 3.51 -19.51
C ARG A 257 7.83 3.89 -18.04
N SER A 258 7.91 5.18 -17.76
CA SER A 258 7.41 5.80 -16.55
C SER A 258 6.17 6.61 -16.91
N VAL A 259 5.09 6.39 -16.17
CA VAL A 259 3.81 7.07 -16.41
C VAL A 259 3.27 7.62 -15.09
N ALA A 260 2.45 8.66 -15.17
CA ALA A 260 1.78 9.18 -14.00
C ALA A 260 0.74 8.16 -13.46
N PRO A 261 0.46 8.13 -12.15
CA PRO A 261 -0.55 7.24 -11.58
C PRO A 261 -1.92 7.35 -12.26
N THR A 262 -2.30 8.52 -12.72
CA THR A 262 -3.55 8.79 -13.45
C THR A 262 -3.61 8.17 -14.84
N GLU A 263 -2.46 7.79 -15.41
CA GLU A 263 -2.36 7.18 -16.73
C GLU A 263 -2.26 5.64 -16.67
N LEU A 264 -2.06 5.05 -15.48
CA LEU A 264 -1.92 3.60 -15.32
C LEU A 264 -3.13 2.84 -15.87
N GLY A 265 -4.34 3.37 -15.67
CA GLY A 265 -5.59 2.74 -16.07
C GLY A 265 -5.67 2.38 -17.55
N ILE A 266 -5.13 3.23 -18.44
CA ILE A 266 -5.16 2.92 -19.88
C ILE A 266 -4.28 1.72 -20.23
N PHE A 267 -3.11 1.58 -19.59
CA PHE A 267 -2.23 0.43 -19.79
C PHE A 267 -2.84 -0.85 -19.21
N TYR A 268 -3.47 -0.76 -18.05
CA TYR A 268 -4.18 -1.90 -17.44
C TYR A 268 -5.39 -2.35 -18.29
N SER A 269 -6.06 -1.40 -18.93
CA SER A 269 -7.23 -1.73 -19.76
C SER A 269 -6.92 -2.63 -20.96
N ILE A 270 -5.69 -2.55 -21.51
CA ILE A 270 -5.24 -3.34 -22.65
C ILE A 270 -4.47 -4.61 -22.26
N ALA A 271 -4.06 -4.77 -20.99
CA ALA A 271 -3.31 -5.91 -20.51
C ALA A 271 -4.23 -7.11 -20.19
N HIS A 272 -3.72 -8.33 -20.45
CA HIS A 272 -4.39 -9.59 -20.15
C HIS A 272 -3.84 -10.23 -18.87
N TYR A 273 -2.51 -10.19 -18.67
CA TYR A 273 -1.82 -10.79 -17.55
C TYR A 273 -0.91 -9.77 -16.86
N GLY A 274 -0.77 -9.88 -15.52
CA GLY A 274 0.02 -8.94 -14.73
C GLY A 274 0.95 -9.62 -13.73
N TYR A 275 2.24 -9.29 -13.72
CA TYR A 275 3.22 -9.93 -12.85
C TYR A 275 3.17 -9.41 -11.41
N ILE A 276 3.03 -10.35 -10.46
CA ILE A 276 3.13 -10.14 -9.00
C ILE A 276 3.93 -11.30 -8.40
N LEU A 277 5.24 -11.34 -8.66
CA LEU A 277 6.12 -12.45 -8.29
C LEU A 277 6.71 -12.28 -6.88
N ARG A 278 5.83 -12.07 -5.90
CA ARG A 278 6.23 -11.95 -4.49
C ARG A 278 6.54 -13.32 -3.89
N ASP A 279 7.55 -13.35 -2.98
CA ASP A 279 7.92 -14.56 -2.26
C ASP A 279 6.89 -14.94 -1.18
N GLU A 280 6.89 -16.21 -0.77
CA GLU A 280 6.15 -16.66 0.40
C GLU A 280 6.75 -16.05 1.66
N HIS A 281 6.06 -15.07 2.20
CA HIS A 281 6.42 -14.40 3.45
C HIS A 281 5.17 -13.74 4.05
N VAL A 282 5.16 -13.60 5.39
CA VAL A 282 4.03 -12.96 6.09
C VAL A 282 3.72 -11.56 5.55
N LEU A 283 4.74 -10.78 5.18
CA LEU A 283 4.59 -9.47 4.55
C LEU A 283 3.67 -9.48 3.33
N ASN A 284 3.77 -10.53 2.53
CA ASN A 284 2.99 -10.68 1.30
C ASN A 284 1.62 -11.30 1.59
N ARG A 285 1.56 -12.24 2.54
CA ARG A 285 0.33 -12.91 2.95
C ARG A 285 -0.70 -11.92 3.49
N VAL A 286 -0.28 -11.01 4.37
CA VAL A 286 -1.20 -10.06 5.03
C VAL A 286 -1.39 -8.75 4.28
N ALA A 287 -0.62 -8.51 3.23
CA ALA A 287 -0.67 -7.25 2.47
C ALA A 287 -1.95 -7.10 1.65
N ALA A 288 -2.31 -5.85 1.36
CA ALA A 288 -3.28 -5.48 0.32
C ALA A 288 -2.56 -4.63 -0.75
N PRO A 289 -1.79 -5.27 -1.66
CA PRO A 289 -1.03 -4.52 -2.66
C PRO A 289 -1.97 -3.79 -3.61
N THR A 290 -1.86 -2.46 -3.69
CA THR A 290 -2.66 -1.62 -4.59
C THR A 290 -2.64 -2.14 -6.03
N LYS A 291 -1.46 -2.49 -6.53
CA LYS A 291 -1.25 -3.06 -7.87
C LYS A 291 -2.10 -4.32 -8.12
N LEU A 292 -2.22 -5.23 -7.13
CA LEU A 292 -3.05 -6.42 -7.29
C LEU A 292 -4.52 -6.03 -7.45
N ILE A 293 -5.02 -5.14 -6.60
CA ILE A 293 -6.42 -4.69 -6.66
C ILE A 293 -6.70 -3.97 -7.99
N GLU A 294 -5.76 -3.14 -8.46
CA GLU A 294 -5.84 -2.49 -9.77
C GLU A 294 -5.89 -3.50 -10.92
N TYR A 295 -5.04 -4.53 -10.90
CA TYR A 295 -5.08 -5.60 -11.89
C TYR A 295 -6.44 -6.31 -11.88
N LEU A 296 -6.94 -6.68 -10.71
CA LEU A 296 -8.24 -7.33 -10.58
C LEU A 296 -9.37 -6.45 -11.13
N TYR A 297 -9.35 -5.13 -10.87
CA TYR A 297 -10.35 -4.18 -11.37
C TYR A 297 -10.45 -4.18 -12.91
N TYR A 298 -9.32 -4.24 -13.60
CA TYR A 298 -9.29 -4.31 -15.06
C TYR A 298 -9.45 -5.74 -15.62
N GLY A 299 -9.75 -6.71 -14.76
CA GLY A 299 -9.92 -8.12 -15.13
C GLY A 299 -8.62 -8.80 -15.54
N ILE A 300 -7.47 -8.19 -15.28
CA ILE A 300 -6.15 -8.77 -15.53
C ILE A 300 -6.01 -10.02 -14.65
N ILE A 301 -5.44 -11.08 -15.23
CA ILE A 301 -5.13 -12.31 -14.51
C ILE A 301 -3.70 -12.21 -13.96
N PRO A 302 -3.51 -12.15 -12.62
CA PRO A 302 -2.18 -12.07 -12.05
C PRO A 302 -1.36 -13.34 -12.31
N ILE A 303 -0.10 -13.17 -12.70
CA ILE A 303 0.93 -14.21 -12.68
C ILE A 303 1.63 -14.11 -11.35
N VAL A 304 1.54 -15.15 -10.52
CA VAL A 304 2.02 -15.13 -9.14
C VAL A 304 3.05 -16.21 -8.85
N LYS A 305 4.00 -15.92 -7.95
CA LYS A 305 4.89 -16.90 -7.37
C LYS A 305 4.29 -17.50 -6.08
N TYR A 306 3.60 -16.68 -5.34
CA TYR A 306 2.88 -17.03 -4.11
C TYR A 306 1.45 -16.50 -4.22
N GLU A 307 0.48 -17.39 -4.13
CA GLU A 307 -0.93 -17.07 -4.40
C GLU A 307 -1.67 -16.42 -3.22
N ARG A 308 -1.23 -16.72 -1.97
CA ARG A 308 -1.91 -16.26 -0.76
C ARG A 308 -1.56 -14.80 -0.47
N ILE A 309 -2.16 -13.88 -1.22
CA ILE A 309 -1.94 -12.43 -1.11
C ILE A 309 -3.23 -11.79 -0.56
N GLY A 310 -3.20 -11.47 0.74
CA GLY A 310 -4.27 -10.77 1.44
C GLY A 310 -5.66 -11.35 1.18
N ASP A 311 -6.66 -10.48 1.22
CA ASP A 311 -8.07 -10.86 1.06
C ASP A 311 -8.43 -11.33 -0.36
N SER A 312 -7.60 -11.02 -1.35
CA SER A 312 -7.81 -11.50 -2.73
C SER A 312 -7.78 -13.03 -2.79
N PHE A 313 -6.91 -13.67 -2.02
CA PHE A 313 -6.84 -15.12 -1.91
C PHE A 313 -8.12 -15.70 -1.27
N ARG A 314 -8.60 -15.09 -0.18
CA ARG A 314 -9.85 -15.51 0.49
C ARG A 314 -11.06 -15.45 -0.42
N LEU A 315 -11.09 -14.46 -1.32
CA LEU A 315 -12.17 -14.28 -2.30
C LEU A 315 -11.98 -15.16 -3.53
N GLY A 316 -10.88 -15.92 -3.62
CA GLY A 316 -10.63 -16.88 -4.67
C GLY A 316 -10.37 -16.24 -6.02
N TYR A 317 -9.49 -15.23 -6.10
CA TYR A 317 -9.13 -14.59 -7.36
C TYR A 317 -8.52 -15.56 -8.36
N VAL A 318 -8.77 -15.31 -9.63
CA VAL A 318 -8.21 -16.10 -10.74
C VAL A 318 -6.78 -15.64 -10.99
N HIS A 319 -5.83 -16.56 -10.99
CA HIS A 319 -4.41 -16.30 -11.19
C HIS A 319 -3.76 -17.45 -11.98
N VAL A 320 -2.52 -17.26 -12.41
CA VAL A 320 -1.65 -18.24 -13.06
C VAL A 320 -0.37 -18.36 -12.24
N ASN A 321 0.16 -19.56 -12.05
CA ASN A 321 1.45 -19.74 -11.41
C ASN A 321 2.58 -19.36 -12.39
N TYR A 322 3.60 -18.63 -11.92
CA TYR A 322 4.73 -18.22 -12.76
C TYR A 322 5.59 -19.38 -13.28
N GLN A 323 5.43 -20.57 -12.72
CA GLN A 323 6.10 -21.81 -13.14
C GLN A 323 5.37 -22.55 -14.26
N ASP A 324 4.09 -22.21 -14.49
CA ASP A 324 3.34 -22.74 -15.62
C ASP A 324 3.95 -22.32 -16.94
N ASP A 325 3.63 -23.02 -18.00
CA ASP A 325 4.08 -22.65 -19.34
C ASP A 325 3.30 -21.41 -19.83
N LEU A 326 3.87 -20.23 -19.57
CA LEU A 326 3.23 -18.98 -19.95
C LEU A 326 3.21 -18.74 -21.46
N SER A 327 3.96 -19.53 -22.27
CA SER A 327 3.93 -19.44 -23.73
C SER A 327 2.60 -19.89 -24.34
N LEU A 328 1.82 -20.67 -23.60
CA LEU A 328 0.51 -21.17 -24.02
C LEU A 328 -0.66 -20.23 -23.65
N LEU A 329 -0.39 -19.12 -23.00
CA LEU A 329 -1.43 -18.18 -22.60
C LEU A 329 -2.04 -17.49 -23.83
N THR A 330 -3.36 -17.30 -23.76
CA THR A 330 -4.15 -16.62 -24.81
C THR A 330 -4.75 -15.33 -24.25
N GLN A 331 -5.28 -14.49 -25.12
CA GLN A 331 -5.99 -13.27 -24.71
C GLN A 331 -7.18 -13.64 -23.81
N ARG A 332 -7.08 -13.30 -22.53
CA ARG A 332 -8.12 -13.60 -21.54
C ARG A 332 -8.15 -12.54 -20.46
N LYS A 333 -9.36 -12.17 -20.04
CA LYS A 333 -9.62 -11.38 -18.84
C LYS A 333 -10.58 -12.16 -17.91
N SER A 334 -10.60 -11.80 -16.65
CA SER A 334 -11.42 -12.47 -15.64
C SER A 334 -12.47 -11.51 -15.07
N ASP A 335 -13.75 -11.77 -15.36
CA ASP A 335 -14.84 -11.01 -14.75
C ASP A 335 -14.96 -11.29 -13.25
N LYS A 336 -14.63 -12.51 -12.80
CA LYS A 336 -14.54 -12.83 -11.37
C LYS A 336 -13.52 -11.92 -10.66
N ASN A 337 -12.39 -11.61 -11.28
CA ASN A 337 -11.41 -10.69 -10.71
C ASN A 337 -11.97 -9.27 -10.58
N LYS A 338 -12.74 -8.80 -11.56
CA LYS A 338 -13.42 -7.49 -11.48
C LYS A 338 -14.40 -7.45 -10.32
N GLU A 339 -15.21 -8.48 -10.15
CA GLU A 339 -16.16 -8.59 -9.04
C GLU A 339 -15.43 -8.54 -7.68
N ILE A 340 -14.31 -9.26 -7.53
CA ILE A 340 -13.49 -9.24 -6.32
C ILE A 340 -12.94 -7.84 -6.05
N ALA A 341 -12.45 -7.13 -7.08
CA ALA A 341 -11.97 -5.76 -6.92
C ALA A 341 -13.07 -4.82 -6.43
N LEU A 342 -14.29 -4.96 -6.94
CA LEU A 342 -15.45 -4.18 -6.49
C LEU A 342 -15.80 -4.48 -5.03
N VAL A 343 -15.77 -5.75 -4.61
CA VAL A 343 -15.97 -6.14 -3.20
C VAL A 343 -14.89 -5.56 -2.30
N LEU A 344 -13.62 -5.58 -2.71
CA LEU A 344 -12.52 -5.01 -1.93
C LEU A 344 -12.63 -3.49 -1.85
N SER A 345 -13.06 -2.83 -2.93
CA SER A 345 -13.22 -1.37 -2.97
C SER A 345 -14.39 -0.86 -2.14
N SER A 346 -15.51 -1.58 -2.09
CA SER A 346 -16.67 -1.19 -1.26
C SER A 346 -16.34 -1.14 0.22
N ARG A 347 -15.43 -2.00 0.70
CA ARG A 347 -14.97 -2.00 2.10
C ARG A 347 -14.31 -0.69 2.53
N ASN A 348 -13.80 0.10 1.58
CA ASN A 348 -13.20 1.39 1.88
C ASN A 348 -14.25 2.50 2.09
N SER A 349 -15.38 2.43 1.40
CA SER A 349 -16.44 3.45 1.44
C SER A 349 -17.39 3.29 2.63
N ASP A 350 -17.68 2.04 3.03
CA ASP A 350 -18.79 1.74 3.94
C ASP A 350 -18.47 2.00 5.42
N LYS A 351 -17.20 2.08 5.81
CA LYS A 351 -16.78 2.20 7.20
C LYS A 351 -15.95 3.46 7.43
N LYS A 352 -16.62 4.59 7.73
CA LYS A 352 -15.90 5.79 8.19
C LYS A 352 -15.33 5.56 9.58
N ILE A 353 -14.02 5.73 9.74
CA ILE A 353 -13.30 5.59 11.02
C ILE A 353 -13.85 6.61 12.02
N SER A 354 -14.18 7.82 11.57
CA SER A 354 -14.77 8.87 12.39
C SER A 354 -16.08 8.45 13.10
N ASN A 355 -16.85 7.50 12.54
CA ASN A 355 -18.07 6.98 13.14
C ASN A 355 -17.76 6.04 14.32
N TYR A 356 -16.70 5.24 14.23
CA TYR A 356 -16.29 4.34 15.32
C TYR A 356 -15.74 5.10 16.53
N LEU A 357 -15.10 6.25 16.32
CA LEU A 357 -14.62 7.11 17.38
C LEU A 357 -15.74 7.96 18.04
N GLN A 358 -16.95 7.90 17.50
CA GLN A 358 -18.10 8.63 18.07
C GLN A 358 -18.88 7.85 19.14
N THR A 359 -18.72 6.52 19.21
CA THR A 359 -19.53 5.64 20.05
C THR A 359 -19.04 5.53 21.51
N ASP A 360 -17.92 6.14 21.87
CA ASP A 360 -17.32 6.07 23.20
C ASP A 360 -17.55 7.37 24.03
N LEU A 361 -18.75 7.96 23.97
CA LEU A 361 -19.18 9.07 24.85
C LEU A 361 -20.37 8.64 25.71
#